data_0fe81834cd8469b0a0ff4c81a10a73bf
#
_entry.id   0fe81834cd8469b0a0ff4c81a10a73bf
#
_cell.length_a   1.000
_cell.length_b   1.000
_cell.length_c   1.000
_cell.angle_alpha   90.00
_cell.angle_beta   90.00
_cell.angle_gamma   90.00
#
_symmetry.space_group_name_H-M   'P 1'
#
loop_
_entity.id
_entity.type
_entity.pdbx_description
1 polymer ?
#
loop_
_entity_poly.entity_id
_entity_poly.type
_entity_poly.pdbx_seq_one_letter_code
_entity_poly.pdbx_strand_id
1 'polypeptide(L)'
;MPCALVLLFAAVASAQEQAPPKIDHILLEVGDLETSIAFYHDFLGLQIKSQSRIFAMLQSGNVGVFLSSTHWDWDQKRPTNARPGWGMYPHFEVVDVAATVERVRKAGYRIAQEPRKYSWGTEAFVADPDGYIWALINSPK
;
A
#
# COMPACT_ATOMS: atom_id res chain seq x y z
N MET A 1 54.53 -49.36 8.26
CA MET A 1 53.68 -48.62 7.32
C MET A 1 52.48 -48.09 8.10
N PRO A 2 52.43 -46.81 8.52
CA PRO A 2 51.23 -46.26 9.15
C PRO A 2 50.27 -45.78 8.06
N CYS A 3 49.05 -46.28 8.13
CA CYS A 3 47.92 -45.88 7.29
C CYS A 3 47.37 -44.54 7.79
N ALA A 4 47.54 -43.46 7.02
CA ALA A 4 47.00 -42.16 7.35
C ALA A 4 45.50 -42.10 7.01
N LEU A 5 44.69 -42.01 8.05
CA LEU A 5 43.23 -41.81 7.93
C LEU A 5 42.99 -40.34 7.60
N VAL A 6 42.62 -40.03 6.37
CA VAL A 6 42.20 -38.70 5.93
C VAL A 6 40.72 -38.51 6.31
N LEU A 7 40.45 -37.77 7.38
CA LEU A 7 39.10 -37.33 7.72
C LEU A 7 38.69 -36.16 6.81
N LEU A 8 37.84 -36.45 5.84
CA LEU A 8 37.14 -35.42 5.06
C LEU A 8 36.05 -34.76 5.97
N PHE A 9 36.30 -33.58 6.44
CA PHE A 9 35.25 -32.71 7.02
C PHE A 9 34.43 -32.14 5.85
N ALA A 10 33.25 -32.71 5.60
CA ALA A 10 32.25 -32.07 4.76
C ALA A 10 31.68 -30.86 5.53
N ALA A 11 32.03 -29.64 5.12
CA ALA A 11 31.40 -28.43 5.60
C ALA A 11 29.97 -28.39 5.06
N VAL A 12 29.00 -28.68 5.91
CA VAL A 12 27.57 -28.45 5.63
C VAL A 12 27.40 -26.94 5.67
N ALA A 13 27.42 -26.31 4.51
CA ALA A 13 26.97 -24.92 4.39
C ALA A 13 25.49 -24.88 4.74
N SER A 14 25.15 -24.43 5.94
CA SER A 14 23.77 -24.13 6.30
C SER A 14 23.31 -23.00 5.38
N ALA A 15 22.43 -23.30 4.44
CA ALA A 15 21.71 -22.28 3.69
C ALA A 15 20.93 -21.46 4.72
N GLN A 16 21.38 -20.24 4.99
CA GLN A 16 20.71 -19.33 5.87
C GLN A 16 19.38 -18.97 5.21
N GLU A 17 18.28 -19.44 5.77
CA GLU A 17 16.94 -19.15 5.28
C GLU A 17 16.72 -17.63 5.34
N GLN A 18 16.80 -17.00 4.17
CA GLN A 18 16.68 -15.55 4.07
C GLN A 18 15.21 -15.18 4.32
N ALA A 19 14.95 -14.31 5.30
CA ALA A 19 13.60 -13.82 5.54
C ALA A 19 13.00 -13.21 4.26
N PRO A 20 11.70 -13.44 3.98
CA PRO A 20 11.06 -12.88 2.80
C PRO A 20 11.14 -11.35 2.79
N PRO A 21 11.23 -10.71 1.61
CA PRO A 21 11.22 -9.27 1.52
C PRO A 21 9.89 -8.71 2.07
N LYS A 22 9.96 -7.54 2.68
CA LYS A 22 8.80 -6.83 3.22
C LYS A 22 8.47 -5.64 2.31
N ILE A 23 7.18 -5.35 2.15
CA ILE A 23 6.75 -4.09 1.54
C ILE A 23 7.02 -2.99 2.58
N ASP A 24 7.89 -2.05 2.23
CA ASP A 24 8.22 -0.89 3.06
C ASP A 24 7.20 0.23 2.88
N HIS A 25 6.98 0.63 1.64
CA HIS A 25 5.99 1.66 1.30
C HIS A 25 5.42 1.48 -0.10
N ILE A 26 4.30 2.16 -0.34
CA ILE A 26 3.71 2.37 -1.66
C ILE A 26 3.86 3.86 -1.97
N LEU A 27 4.49 4.21 -3.08
CA LEU A 27 4.61 5.59 -3.54
C LEU A 27 3.54 5.89 -4.59
N LEU A 28 2.79 6.96 -4.37
CA LEU A 28 1.77 7.46 -5.27
C LEU A 28 2.19 8.83 -5.81
N GLU A 29 2.14 9.00 -7.11
CA GLU A 29 2.20 10.32 -7.72
C GLU A 29 0.80 10.93 -7.68
N VAL A 30 0.68 12.15 -7.14
CA VAL A 30 -0.61 12.82 -6.90
C VAL A 30 -0.61 14.20 -7.57
N GLY A 31 -1.76 14.63 -8.06
CA GLY A 31 -1.91 15.92 -8.71
C GLY A 31 -1.90 17.08 -7.72
N ASP A 32 -2.56 16.92 -6.57
CA ASP A 32 -2.61 17.91 -5.49
C ASP A 32 -2.28 17.24 -4.15
N LEU A 33 -1.15 17.63 -3.56
CA LEU A 33 -0.63 16.98 -2.37
C LEU A 33 -1.52 17.22 -1.14
N GLU A 34 -2.06 18.42 -0.96
CA GLU A 34 -2.89 18.75 0.19
C GLU A 34 -4.22 18.01 0.16
N THR A 35 -4.87 17.96 -1.00
CA THR A 35 -6.10 17.19 -1.21
C THR A 35 -5.87 15.70 -0.97
N SER A 36 -4.74 15.16 -1.43
CA SER A 36 -4.41 13.75 -1.22
C SER A 36 -4.08 13.45 0.24
N ILE A 37 -3.35 14.33 0.93
CA ILE A 37 -3.11 14.20 2.38
C ILE A 37 -4.44 14.17 3.14
N ALA A 38 -5.37 15.07 2.84
CA ALA A 38 -6.69 15.09 3.48
C ALA A 38 -7.42 13.76 3.27
N PHE A 39 -7.38 13.19 2.07
CA PHE A 39 -8.01 11.89 1.81
C PHE A 39 -7.41 10.77 2.69
N TYR A 40 -6.09 10.63 2.71
CA TYR A 40 -5.44 9.53 3.43
C TYR A 40 -5.41 9.76 4.94
N HIS A 41 -5.22 10.99 5.40
CA HIS A 41 -5.15 11.33 6.81
C HIS A 41 -6.54 11.53 7.43
N ASP A 42 -7.35 12.46 6.90
CA ASP A 42 -8.61 12.89 7.56
C ASP A 42 -9.70 11.82 7.41
N PHE A 43 -9.78 11.12 6.27
CA PHE A 43 -10.86 10.17 6.01
C PHE A 43 -10.47 8.72 6.26
N LEU A 44 -9.24 8.31 5.96
CA LEU A 44 -8.76 6.94 6.19
C LEU A 44 -7.98 6.79 7.50
N GLY A 45 -7.54 7.89 8.11
CA GLY A 45 -6.90 7.89 9.43
C GLY A 45 -5.41 7.50 9.42
N LEU A 46 -4.71 7.60 8.28
CA LEU A 46 -3.29 7.34 8.22
C LEU A 46 -2.52 8.41 9.02
N GLN A 47 -1.44 7.99 9.69
CA GLN A 47 -0.60 8.91 10.46
C GLN A 47 0.38 9.64 9.55
N ILE A 48 0.44 10.98 9.61
CA ILE A 48 1.48 11.76 8.95
C ILE A 48 2.78 11.62 9.74
N LYS A 49 3.85 11.13 9.10
CA LYS A 49 5.19 11.01 9.68
C LYS A 49 6.09 12.17 9.32
N SER A 50 6.01 12.65 8.08
CA SER A 50 6.66 13.87 7.64
C SER A 50 5.94 14.46 6.45
N GLN A 51 6.12 15.75 6.21
CA GLN A 51 5.49 16.47 5.13
C GLN A 51 6.40 17.61 4.67
N SER A 52 6.43 17.82 3.36
CA SER A 52 7.06 18.95 2.70
C SER A 52 6.10 19.58 1.69
N ARG A 53 6.56 20.54 0.89
CA ARG A 53 5.72 21.18 -0.15
C ARG A 53 5.36 20.26 -1.33
N ILE A 54 6.15 19.19 -1.54
CA ILE A 54 6.02 18.31 -2.71
C ILE A 54 5.91 16.83 -2.34
N PHE A 55 6.01 16.50 -1.05
CA PHE A 55 6.08 15.11 -0.62
C PHE A 55 5.51 14.93 0.79
N ALA A 56 4.78 13.85 1.02
CA ALA A 56 4.31 13.44 2.34
C ALA A 56 4.55 11.95 2.58
N MET A 57 4.95 11.61 3.79
CA MET A 57 5.10 10.25 4.27
C MET A 57 3.98 9.96 5.27
N LEU A 58 3.05 9.09 4.90
CA LEU A 58 2.00 8.62 5.77
C LEU A 58 2.23 7.16 6.13
N GLN A 59 1.66 6.72 7.23
CA GLN A 59 1.84 5.38 7.78
C GLN A 59 0.50 4.71 8.03
N SER A 60 0.35 3.47 7.51
CA SER A 60 -0.73 2.55 7.80
C SER A 60 -0.15 1.26 8.37
N GLY A 61 -0.32 1.04 9.68
CA GLY A 61 0.34 -0.10 10.35
C GLY A 61 1.86 -0.08 10.11
N ASN A 62 2.38 -1.12 9.47
CA ASN A 62 3.81 -1.27 9.17
C ASN A 62 4.19 -0.87 7.74
N VAL A 63 3.25 -0.37 6.93
CA VAL A 63 3.47 0.00 5.53
C VAL A 63 3.33 1.51 5.36
N GLY A 64 4.30 2.14 4.70
CA GLY A 64 4.21 3.54 4.31
C GLY A 64 3.27 3.73 3.11
N VAL A 65 2.53 4.84 3.10
CA VAL A 65 1.85 5.38 1.92
C VAL A 65 2.45 6.76 1.67
N PHE A 66 3.31 6.85 0.68
CA PHE A 66 4.04 8.07 0.36
C PHE A 66 3.37 8.77 -0.81
N LEU A 67 3.23 10.07 -0.70
CA LEU A 67 2.60 10.91 -1.71
C LEU A 67 3.64 11.87 -2.29
N SER A 68 3.70 11.98 -3.60
CA SER A 68 4.59 12.92 -4.30
C SER A 68 3.81 13.70 -5.35
N SER A 69 3.88 15.02 -5.30
CA SER A 69 3.39 15.89 -6.38
C SER A 69 4.43 16.13 -7.48
N THR A 70 5.58 15.44 -7.38
CA THR A 70 6.64 15.51 -8.39
C THR A 70 6.55 14.28 -9.28
N HIS A 71 6.56 14.52 -10.60
CA HIS A 71 6.70 13.46 -11.59
C HIS A 71 8.16 12.99 -11.66
N TRP A 72 8.37 11.68 -11.68
CA TRP A 72 9.71 11.08 -11.74
C TRP A 72 10.08 10.73 -13.19
N ASP A 73 11.16 11.30 -13.68
CA ASP A 73 11.62 11.16 -15.09
C ASP A 73 12.05 9.75 -15.50
N TRP A 74 12.20 8.82 -14.55
CA TRP A 74 12.65 7.47 -14.86
C TRP A 74 11.62 6.67 -15.68
N ASP A 75 10.33 7.04 -15.67
CA ASP A 75 9.27 6.40 -16.45
C ASP A 75 8.84 7.24 -17.67
N GLN A 76 9.80 7.57 -18.53
CA GLN A 76 9.55 8.34 -19.76
C GLN A 76 8.63 7.64 -20.77
N LYS A 77 8.36 6.34 -20.60
CA LYS A 77 7.46 5.57 -21.48
C LYS A 77 6.02 5.51 -20.98
N ARG A 78 5.75 6.09 -19.81
CA ARG A 78 4.38 6.12 -19.26
C ARG A 78 3.48 6.95 -20.17
N PRO A 79 2.38 6.38 -20.74
CA PRO A 79 1.44 7.15 -21.52
C PRO A 79 0.83 8.29 -20.68
N THR A 80 0.71 9.47 -21.26
CA THR A 80 0.15 10.66 -20.60
C THR A 80 -1.32 10.47 -20.15
N ASN A 81 -2.01 9.48 -20.72
CA ASN A 81 -3.39 9.11 -20.39
C ASN A 81 -3.46 7.80 -19.57
N ALA A 82 -2.35 7.30 -19.03
CA ALA A 82 -2.36 6.12 -18.20
C ALA A 82 -3.23 6.35 -16.96
N ARG A 83 -4.11 5.40 -16.66
CA ARG A 83 -4.92 5.45 -15.44
C ARG A 83 -4.04 5.09 -14.23
N PRO A 84 -4.07 5.87 -13.15
CA PRO A 84 -3.31 5.57 -11.95
C PRO A 84 -3.62 4.16 -11.44
N GLY A 85 -2.57 3.39 -11.14
CA GLY A 85 -2.67 2.09 -10.46
C GLY A 85 -3.55 1.04 -11.13
N TRP A 86 -3.80 1.11 -12.43
CA TRP A 86 -4.65 0.15 -13.13
C TRP A 86 -4.20 -1.30 -12.90
N GLY A 87 -5.12 -2.13 -12.39
CA GLY A 87 -4.86 -3.55 -12.12
C GLY A 87 -4.23 -3.83 -10.74
N MET A 88 -3.97 -2.81 -9.92
CA MET A 88 -3.51 -2.95 -8.55
C MET A 88 -4.53 -2.32 -7.60
N TYR A 89 -4.99 -3.09 -6.61
CA TYR A 89 -6.00 -2.65 -5.63
C TYR A 89 -5.50 -2.96 -4.21
N PRO A 90 -4.69 -2.09 -3.62
CA PRO A 90 -4.25 -2.28 -2.24
C PRO A 90 -5.43 -2.26 -1.28
N HIS A 91 -5.33 -3.02 -0.18
CA HIS A 91 -6.41 -3.19 0.79
C HIS A 91 -6.04 -2.55 2.11
N PHE A 92 -6.94 -1.71 2.65
CA PHE A 92 -6.90 -1.26 4.04
C PHE A 92 -7.85 -2.10 4.89
N GLU A 93 -7.34 -2.68 5.96
CA GLU A 93 -8.21 -3.24 6.99
C GLU A 93 -8.79 -2.11 7.83
N VAL A 94 -10.12 -2.06 7.92
CA VAL A 94 -10.86 -1.04 8.68
C VAL A 94 -11.83 -1.71 9.64
N VAL A 95 -12.14 -1.05 10.74
CA VAL A 95 -13.05 -1.59 11.77
C VAL A 95 -14.47 -1.73 11.24
N ASP A 96 -14.94 -0.73 10.49
CA ASP A 96 -16.30 -0.69 9.92
C ASP A 96 -16.23 -0.14 8.50
N VAL A 97 -16.44 -1.04 7.52
CA VAL A 97 -16.41 -0.70 6.10
C VAL A 97 -17.52 0.27 5.74
N ALA A 98 -18.76 0.04 6.21
CA ALA A 98 -19.90 0.89 5.88
C ALA A 98 -19.72 2.32 6.43
N ALA A 99 -19.33 2.45 7.69
CA ALA A 99 -19.06 3.75 8.30
C ALA A 99 -17.91 4.48 7.61
N THR A 100 -16.87 3.77 7.19
CA THR A 100 -15.74 4.37 6.45
C THR A 100 -16.16 4.85 5.07
N VAL A 101 -16.94 4.05 4.34
CA VAL A 101 -17.51 4.44 3.04
C VAL A 101 -18.39 5.69 3.16
N GLU A 102 -19.21 5.79 4.22
CA GLU A 102 -20.04 6.98 4.42
C GLU A 102 -19.22 8.24 4.70
N ARG A 103 -18.11 8.15 5.44
CA ARG A 103 -17.19 9.28 5.60
C ARG A 103 -16.60 9.74 4.28
N VAL A 104 -16.10 8.79 3.47
CA VAL A 104 -15.54 9.04 2.14
C VAL A 104 -16.59 9.67 1.22
N ARG A 105 -17.82 9.16 1.22
CA ARG A 105 -18.95 9.69 0.45
C ARG A 105 -19.31 11.12 0.83
N LYS A 106 -19.46 11.39 2.13
CA LYS A 106 -19.78 12.73 2.64
C LYS A 106 -18.69 13.76 2.30
N ALA A 107 -17.46 13.33 2.18
CA ALA A 107 -16.34 14.14 1.73
C ALA A 107 -16.33 14.40 0.21
N GLY A 108 -17.26 13.80 -0.56
CA GLY A 108 -17.41 14.01 -2.00
C GLY A 108 -16.54 13.10 -2.87
N TYR A 109 -15.85 12.11 -2.27
CA TYR A 109 -15.03 11.17 -3.05
C TYR A 109 -15.86 10.04 -3.65
N ARG A 110 -15.34 9.48 -4.74
CA ARG A 110 -16.02 8.44 -5.49
C ARG A 110 -15.99 7.09 -4.78
N ILE A 111 -17.15 6.48 -4.64
CA ILE A 111 -17.29 5.08 -4.24
C ILE A 111 -17.30 4.24 -5.51
N ALA A 112 -16.27 3.42 -5.71
CA ALA A 112 -16.13 2.57 -6.88
C ALA A 112 -16.98 1.29 -6.76
N GLN A 113 -17.12 0.76 -5.53
CA GLN A 113 -18.02 -0.33 -5.19
C GLN A 113 -18.56 -0.14 -3.78
N GLU A 114 -19.86 -0.27 -3.63
CA GLU A 114 -20.56 -0.25 -2.35
C GLU A 114 -20.16 -1.45 -1.47
N PRO A 115 -20.29 -1.35 -0.13
CA PRO A 115 -20.02 -2.46 0.77
C PRO A 115 -20.77 -3.73 0.38
N ARG A 116 -20.06 -4.83 0.23
CA ARG A 116 -20.59 -6.17 -0.05
C ARG A 116 -20.04 -7.18 0.94
N LYS A 117 -20.89 -8.14 1.32
CA LYS A 117 -20.48 -9.30 2.12
C LYS A 117 -19.98 -10.42 1.22
N TYR A 118 -18.83 -10.98 1.60
CA TYR A 118 -18.21 -12.15 1.00
C TYR A 118 -17.86 -13.17 2.07
N SER A 119 -17.42 -14.36 1.68
CA SER A 119 -16.96 -15.39 2.63
C SER A 119 -15.74 -14.96 3.47
N TRP A 120 -14.94 -14.04 2.95
CA TRP A 120 -13.74 -13.48 3.60
C TRP A 120 -14.00 -12.20 4.40
N GLY A 121 -15.22 -11.63 4.38
CA GLY A 121 -15.57 -10.43 5.13
C GLY A 121 -16.45 -9.47 4.36
N THR A 122 -16.49 -8.22 4.83
CA THR A 122 -17.14 -7.11 4.12
C THR A 122 -16.08 -6.29 3.41
N GLU A 123 -16.33 -5.96 2.14
CA GLU A 123 -15.40 -5.24 1.29
C GLU A 123 -16.10 -4.14 0.48
N ALA A 124 -15.43 -3.02 0.28
CA ALA A 124 -15.85 -1.92 -0.58
C ALA A 124 -14.64 -1.35 -1.31
N PHE A 125 -14.86 -0.63 -2.41
CA PHE A 125 -13.79 0.06 -3.13
C PHE A 125 -14.07 1.55 -3.22
N VAL A 126 -13.06 2.35 -2.89
CA VAL A 126 -13.09 3.81 -2.93
C VAL A 126 -11.98 4.35 -3.83
N ALA A 127 -12.21 5.49 -4.47
CA ALA A 127 -11.19 6.17 -5.24
C ALA A 127 -10.64 7.35 -4.44
N ASP A 128 -9.32 7.52 -4.46
CA ASP A 128 -8.69 8.73 -3.97
C ASP A 128 -8.88 9.91 -4.95
N PRO A 129 -8.42 11.12 -4.62
CA PRO A 129 -8.58 12.30 -5.48
C PRO A 129 -7.98 12.14 -6.88
N ASP A 130 -6.94 11.35 -7.04
CA ASP A 130 -6.26 11.11 -8.31
C ASP A 130 -6.81 9.89 -9.08
N GLY A 131 -7.72 9.12 -8.45
CA GLY A 131 -8.38 7.97 -9.07
C GLY A 131 -7.71 6.63 -8.76
N TYR A 132 -6.74 6.56 -7.84
CA TYR A 132 -6.25 5.30 -7.31
C TYR A 132 -7.36 4.59 -6.55
N ILE A 133 -7.54 3.31 -6.84
CA ILE A 133 -8.59 2.50 -6.20
C ILE A 133 -8.03 1.74 -5.01
N TRP A 134 -8.66 1.91 -3.86
CA TRP A 134 -8.36 1.23 -2.62
C TRP A 134 -9.53 0.36 -2.19
N ALA A 135 -9.24 -0.86 -1.79
CA ALA A 135 -10.21 -1.69 -1.11
C ALA A 135 -10.22 -1.38 0.40
N LEU A 136 -11.41 -1.32 0.97
CA LEU A 136 -11.65 -1.26 2.41
C LEU A 136 -12.20 -2.61 2.82
N ILE A 137 -11.56 -3.29 3.75
CA ILE A 137 -11.95 -4.64 4.15
C ILE A 137 -12.07 -4.76 5.67
N ASN A 138 -13.04 -5.52 6.13
CA ASN A 138 -13.14 -6.03 7.49
C ASN A 138 -13.26 -7.54 7.41
N SER A 139 -12.18 -8.26 7.74
CA SER A 139 -12.17 -9.72 7.78
C SER A 139 -12.72 -10.21 9.12
N PRO A 140 -13.55 -11.28 9.14
CA PRO A 140 -13.93 -11.90 10.39
C PRO A 140 -12.68 -12.45 11.08
N LYS A 141 -12.55 -12.16 12.36
CA LYS A 141 -11.47 -12.70 13.22
C LYS A 141 -11.78 -14.13 13.62
#